data_8170e2377e68304a97eb68a7600d669f
#
_entry.id   8170e2377e68304a97eb68a7600d669f
#
_cell.length_a   1.000
_cell.length_b   1.000
_cell.length_c   1.000
_cell.angle_alpha   90.00
_cell.angle_beta   90.00
_cell.angle_gamma   90.00
#
_symmetry.space_group_name_H-M   'P 1'
#
loop_
_entity.id
_entity.type
_entity.pdbx_description
1 polymer ?
#
loop_
_entity_poly.entity_id
_entity_poly.type
_entity_poly.pdbx_seq_one_letter_code
_entity_poly.pdbx_strand_id
1 'polypeptide(L)'
;FETAKKLIAASGKKPLEYSPVTRECMAAMIYGTLFATSVEELGYFDWMWTESTTAIILNQLFEIDIDSCIELAKYLHENDHYVDNPNLNSEIYKLIHYGADAYFCLNQPDRLAKGIQSMIKQCNDLFGRGEEN
;
A
#
# COMPACT_ATOMS: atom_id res chain seq x y z
N PHE A 1 -5.41 9.60 -7.11
CA PHE A 1 -4.02 10.09 -7.09
C PHE A 1 -3.69 10.95 -5.88
N GLU A 2 -4.60 11.81 -5.44
CA GLU A 2 -4.34 12.66 -4.27
C GLU A 2 -4.08 11.86 -3.00
N THR A 3 -4.85 10.81 -2.78
CA THR A 3 -4.67 9.91 -1.65
C THR A 3 -3.27 9.27 -1.67
N ALA A 4 -2.88 8.73 -2.82
CA ALA A 4 -1.58 8.08 -2.98
C ALA A 4 -0.44 9.10 -2.78
N LYS A 5 -0.60 10.32 -3.28
CA LYS A 5 0.40 11.38 -3.10
C LYS A 5 0.57 11.74 -1.64
N LYS A 6 -0.52 11.76 -0.86
CA LYS A 6 -0.45 12.01 0.59
C LYS A 6 0.33 10.91 1.31
N LEU A 7 0.10 9.64 0.95
CA LEU A 7 0.84 8.53 1.53
C LEU A 7 2.32 8.59 1.17
N ILE A 8 2.63 8.90 -0.09
CA ILE A 8 4.02 9.03 -0.55
C ILE A 8 4.72 10.17 0.19
N ALA A 9 4.07 11.32 0.32
CA ALA A 9 4.64 12.44 1.09
C ALA A 9 4.89 12.03 2.54
N ALA A 10 3.97 11.28 3.15
CA ALA A 10 4.10 10.79 4.51
C ALA A 10 5.26 9.83 4.70
N SER A 11 5.67 9.12 3.65
CA SER A 11 6.81 8.21 3.70
C SER A 11 8.15 8.93 3.89
N GLY A 12 8.20 10.21 3.54
CA GLY A 12 9.42 11.01 3.63
C GLY A 12 10.42 10.78 2.51
N LYS A 13 10.08 9.95 1.54
CA LYS A 13 10.96 9.63 0.39
C LYS A 13 10.16 9.67 -0.90
N LYS A 14 10.88 9.85 -2.02
CA LYS A 14 10.27 9.74 -3.34
C LYS A 14 10.20 8.27 -3.77
N PRO A 15 9.21 7.89 -4.60
CA PRO A 15 9.06 6.50 -5.04
C PRO A 15 10.32 5.89 -5.66
N LEU A 16 11.08 6.67 -6.41
CA LEU A 16 12.33 6.18 -7.03
C LEU A 16 13.43 5.87 -6.01
N GLU A 17 13.29 6.37 -4.79
CA GLU A 17 14.24 6.14 -3.70
C GLU A 17 13.85 4.91 -2.85
N TYR A 18 12.70 4.30 -3.12
CA TYR A 18 12.24 3.15 -2.35
C TYR A 18 13.06 1.91 -2.65
N SER A 19 13.44 1.18 -1.60
CA SER A 19 13.92 -0.19 -1.75
C SER A 19 12.77 -1.08 -2.24
N PRO A 20 13.04 -2.28 -2.78
CA PRO A 20 11.97 -3.21 -3.16
C PRO A 20 11.00 -3.50 -2.01
N VAL A 21 11.51 -3.63 -0.77
CA VAL A 21 10.66 -3.87 0.40
C VAL A 21 9.76 -2.65 0.67
N THR A 22 10.33 -1.45 0.67
CA THR A 22 9.57 -0.21 0.89
C THR A 22 8.52 -0.02 -0.21
N ARG A 23 8.86 -0.31 -1.46
CA ARG A 23 7.94 -0.20 -2.58
C ARG A 23 6.73 -1.11 -2.40
N GLU A 24 6.95 -2.36 -2.03
CA GLU A 24 5.86 -3.31 -1.81
C GLU A 24 5.03 -2.90 -0.59
N CYS A 25 5.68 -2.44 0.48
CA CYS A 25 5.02 -1.93 1.67
C CYS A 25 4.09 -0.75 1.31
N MET A 26 4.59 0.22 0.55
CA MET A 26 3.81 1.38 0.13
C MET A 26 2.66 0.97 -0.80
N ALA A 27 2.90 0.03 -1.71
CA ALA A 27 1.85 -0.48 -2.60
C ALA A 27 0.71 -1.10 -1.80
N ALA A 28 1.03 -1.91 -0.79
CA ALA A 28 0.03 -2.54 0.07
C ALA A 28 -0.78 -1.49 0.85
N MET A 29 -0.13 -0.48 1.40
CA MET A 29 -0.82 0.59 2.13
C MET A 29 -1.69 1.44 1.21
N ILE A 30 -1.23 1.73 -0.01
CA ILE A 30 -2.03 2.45 -1.01
C ILE A 30 -3.28 1.62 -1.36
N TYR A 31 -3.11 0.33 -1.60
CA TYR A 31 -4.23 -0.57 -1.86
C TYR A 31 -5.25 -0.52 -0.72
N GLY A 32 -4.77 -0.63 0.51
CA GLY A 32 -5.65 -0.58 1.69
C GLY A 32 -6.40 0.73 1.83
N THR A 33 -5.75 1.85 1.55
CA THR A 33 -6.39 3.16 1.59
C THR A 33 -7.46 3.28 0.51
N LEU A 34 -7.20 2.76 -0.68
CA LEU A 34 -8.19 2.74 -1.76
C LEU A 34 -9.35 1.79 -1.45
N PHE A 35 -9.08 0.68 -0.78
CA PHE A 35 -10.12 -0.21 -0.27
C PHE A 35 -11.07 0.57 0.63
N ALA A 36 -10.53 1.29 1.62
CA ALA A 36 -11.34 2.09 2.54
C ALA A 36 -12.09 3.20 1.80
N THR A 37 -11.45 3.84 0.83
CA THR A 37 -12.08 4.87 0.00
C THR A 37 -13.32 4.29 -0.71
N SER A 38 -13.18 3.11 -1.30
CA SER A 38 -14.29 2.44 -1.97
C SER A 38 -15.45 2.19 -1.00
N VAL A 39 -15.17 1.63 0.17
CA VAL A 39 -16.21 1.32 1.16
C VAL A 39 -16.88 2.60 1.66
N GLU A 40 -16.10 3.62 2.01
CA GLU A 40 -16.65 4.83 2.62
C GLU A 40 -17.38 5.74 1.62
N GLU A 41 -16.90 5.80 0.38
CA GLU A 41 -17.48 6.70 -0.61
C GLU A 41 -18.55 6.05 -1.47
N LEU A 42 -18.43 4.74 -1.76
CA LEU A 42 -19.38 4.01 -2.59
C LEU A 42 -20.37 3.18 -1.77
N GLY A 43 -20.08 2.94 -0.49
CA GLY A 43 -20.91 2.12 0.38
C GLY A 43 -20.66 0.62 0.26
N TYR A 44 -19.74 0.18 -0.58
CA TYR A 44 -19.35 -1.21 -0.75
C TYR A 44 -17.94 -1.32 -1.28
N PHE A 45 -17.31 -2.48 -1.11
CA PHE A 45 -15.98 -2.72 -1.63
C PHE A 45 -16.05 -3.03 -3.14
N ASP A 46 -15.57 -2.08 -3.96
CA ASP A 46 -15.41 -2.28 -5.39
C ASP A 46 -13.98 -2.78 -5.66
N TRP A 47 -13.81 -4.11 -5.71
CA TRP A 47 -12.49 -4.71 -5.85
C TRP A 47 -11.88 -4.44 -7.24
N MET A 48 -12.72 -4.35 -8.26
CA MET A 48 -12.22 -4.07 -9.62
C MET A 48 -11.66 -2.65 -9.72
N TRP A 49 -12.39 -1.69 -9.17
CA TRP A 49 -11.93 -0.30 -9.11
C TRP A 49 -10.65 -0.19 -8.26
N THR A 50 -10.61 -0.83 -7.11
CA THR A 50 -9.47 -0.78 -6.19
C THR A 50 -8.22 -1.38 -6.84
N GLU A 51 -8.35 -2.55 -7.46
CA GLU A 51 -7.24 -3.23 -8.12
C GLU A 51 -6.73 -2.43 -9.32
N SER A 52 -7.64 -1.96 -10.18
CA SER A 52 -7.28 -1.19 -11.37
C SER A 52 -6.64 0.15 -11.03
N THR A 53 -7.21 0.86 -10.05
CA THR A 53 -6.69 2.15 -9.62
C THR A 53 -5.30 1.99 -9.00
N THR A 54 -5.10 0.96 -8.20
CA THR A 54 -3.79 0.66 -7.62
C THR A 54 -2.75 0.44 -8.72
N ALA A 55 -3.08 -0.36 -9.74
CA ALA A 55 -2.17 -0.62 -10.85
C ALA A 55 -1.79 0.66 -11.59
N ILE A 56 -2.76 1.53 -11.86
CA ILE A 56 -2.52 2.80 -12.55
C ILE A 56 -1.61 3.72 -11.72
N ILE A 57 -1.86 3.82 -10.41
CA ILE A 57 -1.06 4.63 -9.51
C ILE A 57 0.39 4.13 -9.48
N LEU A 58 0.59 2.82 -9.35
CA LEU A 58 1.94 2.25 -9.33
C LEU A 58 2.67 2.50 -10.64
N ASN A 59 1.97 2.39 -11.77
CA ASN A 59 2.56 2.65 -13.07
C ASN A 59 3.00 4.12 -13.19
N GLN A 60 2.14 5.05 -12.80
CA GLN A 60 2.39 6.48 -13.01
C GLN A 60 3.28 7.12 -11.94
N LEU A 61 3.12 6.75 -10.70
CA LEU A 61 3.85 7.39 -9.61
C LEU A 61 5.14 6.65 -9.22
N PHE A 62 5.19 5.33 -9.41
CA PHE A 62 6.35 4.52 -9.05
C PHE A 62 7.18 4.14 -10.28
N GLU A 63 6.72 4.48 -11.47
CA GLU A 63 7.40 4.17 -12.74
C GLU A 63 7.66 2.67 -12.93
N ILE A 64 6.74 1.84 -12.48
CA ILE A 64 6.77 0.40 -12.67
C ILE A 64 6.00 0.08 -13.95
N ASP A 65 6.47 -0.91 -14.74
CA ASP A 65 5.76 -1.29 -15.97
C ASP A 65 4.35 -1.80 -15.65
N ILE A 66 3.42 -1.57 -16.58
CA ILE A 66 2.00 -1.82 -16.32
C ILE A 66 1.71 -3.30 -16.03
N ASP A 67 2.39 -4.23 -16.69
CA ASP A 67 2.15 -5.65 -16.44
C ASP A 67 2.55 -6.05 -15.02
N SER A 68 3.67 -5.56 -14.52
CA SER A 68 4.10 -5.77 -13.15
C SER A 68 3.14 -5.12 -12.16
N CYS A 69 2.61 -3.95 -12.49
CA CYS A 69 1.63 -3.27 -11.65
C CYS A 69 0.34 -4.07 -11.53
N ILE A 70 -0.13 -4.63 -12.63
CA ILE A 70 -1.35 -5.46 -12.66
C ILE A 70 -1.14 -6.70 -11.79
N GLU A 71 0.02 -7.36 -11.93
CA GLU A 71 0.33 -8.54 -11.13
C GLU A 71 0.45 -8.23 -9.64
N LEU A 72 1.09 -7.11 -9.30
CA LEU A 72 1.20 -6.69 -7.91
C LEU A 72 -0.18 -6.37 -7.32
N ALA A 73 -1.03 -5.67 -8.07
CA ALA A 73 -2.37 -5.36 -7.60
C ALA A 73 -3.20 -6.63 -7.37
N LYS A 74 -3.07 -7.63 -8.23
CA LYS A 74 -3.73 -8.94 -8.03
C LYS A 74 -3.21 -9.64 -6.79
N TYR A 75 -1.89 -9.62 -6.59
CA TYR A 75 -1.26 -10.20 -5.40
C TYR A 75 -1.79 -9.55 -4.12
N LEU A 76 -1.92 -8.22 -4.11
CA LEU A 76 -2.46 -7.50 -2.97
C LEU A 76 -3.93 -7.88 -2.73
N HIS A 77 -4.72 -7.99 -3.79
CA HIS A 77 -6.11 -8.40 -3.67
C HIS A 77 -6.22 -9.82 -3.07
N GLU A 78 -5.39 -10.75 -3.49
CA GLU A 78 -5.37 -12.10 -2.94
C GLU A 78 -5.01 -12.10 -1.46
N ASN A 79 -4.06 -11.27 -1.06
CA ASN A 79 -3.63 -11.18 0.34
C ASN A 79 -4.63 -10.46 1.23
N ASP A 80 -5.55 -9.68 0.66
CA ASP A 80 -6.63 -9.04 1.40
C ASP A 80 -7.61 -10.08 1.97
N HIS A 81 -7.58 -11.31 1.44
CA HIS A 81 -8.41 -12.42 1.91
C HIS A 81 -7.66 -13.35 2.86
N TYR A 82 -6.62 -12.87 3.52
CA TYR A 82 -5.79 -13.68 4.44
C TYR A 82 -6.63 -14.42 5.49
N VAL A 83 -7.68 -13.78 6.01
CA VAL A 83 -8.54 -14.38 7.03
C VAL A 83 -9.20 -15.67 6.51
N ASP A 84 -9.53 -15.67 5.22
CA ASP A 84 -10.18 -16.83 4.57
C ASP A 84 -9.16 -17.84 4.04
N ASN A 85 -7.90 -17.43 3.92
CA ASN A 85 -6.84 -18.29 3.40
C ASN A 85 -5.54 -18.08 4.20
N PRO A 86 -5.31 -18.90 5.25
CA PRO A 86 -4.15 -18.73 6.14
C PRO A 86 -2.78 -18.96 5.46
N ASN A 87 -2.76 -19.43 4.21
CA ASN A 87 -1.54 -19.61 3.46
C ASN A 87 -1.04 -18.30 2.82
N LEU A 88 -1.86 -17.24 2.83
CA LEU A 88 -1.46 -15.94 2.31
C LEU A 88 -0.54 -15.23 3.29
N ASN A 89 0.23 -14.27 2.78
CA ASN A 89 1.21 -13.53 3.56
C ASN A 89 0.55 -12.59 4.58
N SER A 90 0.67 -12.94 5.87
CA SER A 90 0.05 -12.18 6.95
C SER A 90 0.60 -10.76 7.09
N GLU A 91 1.86 -10.52 6.70
CA GLU A 91 2.43 -9.18 6.80
C GLU A 91 1.82 -8.25 5.73
N ILE A 92 1.61 -8.74 4.52
CA ILE A 92 0.92 -7.98 3.48
C ILE A 92 -0.51 -7.64 3.93
N TYR A 93 -1.21 -8.61 4.50
CA TYR A 93 -2.56 -8.41 5.04
C TYR A 93 -2.58 -7.28 6.07
N LYS A 94 -1.61 -7.27 6.99
CA LYS A 94 -1.50 -6.22 8.01
C LYS A 94 -1.26 -4.85 7.40
N LEU A 95 -0.42 -4.78 6.37
CA LEU A 95 -0.12 -3.53 5.67
C LEU A 95 -1.36 -2.98 4.96
N ILE A 96 -2.13 -3.85 4.31
CA ILE A 96 -3.37 -3.46 3.66
C ILE A 96 -4.35 -2.88 4.69
N HIS A 97 -4.49 -3.55 5.83
CA HIS A 97 -5.38 -3.09 6.91
C HIS A 97 -4.88 -1.79 7.53
N TYR A 98 -3.56 -1.64 7.68
CA TYR A 98 -3.01 -0.37 8.13
C TYR A 98 -3.34 0.76 7.15
N GLY A 99 -3.24 0.50 5.85
CA GLY A 99 -3.61 1.46 4.82
C GLY A 99 -5.08 1.86 4.91
N ALA A 100 -5.96 0.88 5.17
CA ALA A 100 -7.38 1.17 5.35
C ALA A 100 -7.61 2.10 6.56
N ASP A 101 -6.90 1.87 7.66
CA ASP A 101 -6.98 2.75 8.84
C ASP A 101 -6.40 4.13 8.52
N ALA A 102 -5.37 4.21 7.70
CA ALA A 102 -4.75 5.47 7.32
C ALA A 102 -5.70 6.40 6.55
N TYR A 103 -6.72 5.84 5.90
CA TYR A 103 -7.75 6.64 5.24
C TYR A 103 -8.34 7.69 6.19
N PHE A 104 -8.55 7.34 7.44
CA PHE A 104 -9.14 8.24 8.43
C PHE A 104 -8.14 9.27 8.98
N CYS A 105 -6.88 9.18 8.59
CA CYS A 105 -5.82 10.09 9.02
C CYS A 105 -5.26 10.95 7.88
N LEU A 106 -5.87 10.92 6.70
CA LEU A 106 -5.34 11.64 5.52
C LEU A 106 -5.22 13.14 5.72
N ASN A 107 -6.03 13.72 6.61
CA ASN A 107 -6.00 15.16 6.92
C ASN A 107 -5.17 15.47 8.16
N GLN A 108 -4.39 14.51 8.66
CA GLN A 108 -3.52 14.66 9.82
C GLN A 108 -2.08 14.28 9.42
N PRO A 109 -1.38 15.18 8.70
CA PRO A 109 -0.09 14.80 8.07
C PRO A 109 0.98 14.31 9.04
N ASP A 110 1.06 14.86 10.24
CA ASP A 110 2.08 14.41 11.20
C ASP A 110 1.79 13.02 11.73
N ARG A 111 0.54 12.72 12.01
CA ARG A 111 0.10 11.40 12.46
C ARG A 111 0.29 10.36 11.36
N LEU A 112 -0.09 10.73 10.15
CA LEU A 112 0.06 9.86 8.98
C LEU A 112 1.54 9.54 8.73
N ALA A 113 2.41 10.55 8.76
CA ALA A 113 3.84 10.38 8.54
C ALA A 113 4.46 9.45 9.58
N LYS A 114 4.12 9.67 10.86
CA LYS A 114 4.64 8.85 11.96
C LYS A 114 4.27 7.38 11.78
N GLY A 115 3.01 7.12 11.45
CA GLY A 115 2.51 5.75 11.28
C GLY A 115 3.12 5.07 10.07
N ILE A 116 3.14 5.73 8.92
CA ILE A 116 3.67 5.16 7.69
C ILE A 116 5.17 4.87 7.81
N GLN A 117 5.93 5.81 8.35
CA GLN A 117 7.37 5.61 8.54
C GLN A 117 7.67 4.47 9.51
N SER A 118 6.84 4.33 10.55
CA SER A 118 6.95 3.19 11.48
C SER A 118 6.72 1.85 10.77
N MET A 119 5.70 1.77 9.92
CA MET A 119 5.40 0.54 9.17
C MET A 119 6.51 0.20 8.18
N ILE A 120 7.04 1.20 7.49
CA ILE A 120 8.17 1.02 6.58
C ILE A 120 9.38 0.48 7.32
N LYS A 121 9.68 1.05 8.48
CA LYS A 121 10.79 0.59 9.31
C LYS A 121 10.62 -0.86 9.73
N GLN A 122 9.43 -1.23 10.19
CA GLN A 122 9.14 -2.61 10.58
C GLN A 122 9.34 -3.58 9.43
N CYS A 123 8.88 -3.23 8.22
CA CYS A 123 9.05 -4.08 7.05
C CYS A 123 10.51 -4.23 6.67
N ASN A 124 11.27 -3.16 6.71
CA ASN A 124 12.70 -3.24 6.38
C ASN A 124 13.47 -4.03 7.43
N ASP A 125 13.10 -3.94 8.69
CA ASP A 125 13.72 -4.74 9.75
C ASP A 125 13.46 -6.23 9.58
N LEU A 126 12.26 -6.61 9.08
CA LEU A 126 11.87 -8.00 8.90
C LEU A 126 12.40 -8.60 7.58
N PHE A 127 12.38 -7.83 6.50
CA PHE A 127 12.60 -8.36 5.15
C PHE A 127 13.75 -7.71 4.40
N GLY A 128 14.28 -6.60 4.89
CA GLY A 128 15.22 -5.76 4.15
C GLY A 128 16.69 -6.01 4.43
N ARG A 129 17.05 -6.97 5.27
CA ARG A 129 18.44 -7.16 5.70
C ARG A 129 19.43 -7.39 4.56
N GLY A 130 19.02 -8.05 3.50
CA GLY A 130 19.86 -8.29 2.34
C GLY A 130 19.93 -7.11 1.39
N GLU A 131 19.04 -6.15 1.51
CA GLU A 131 18.92 -5.02 0.59
C GLU A 131 19.64 -3.77 1.08
N GLU A 132 19.84 -3.63 2.39
CA GLU A 132 20.49 -2.47 2.99
C GLU A 132 22.01 -2.57 3.02
N ASN A 133 22.52 -3.71 2.65
CA ASN A 133 23.94 -3.94 2.56
C ASN A 133 24.40 -3.82 1.10
#